data_160143eecfde88c0ee08572f68ca5de4
#
_entry.id   160143eecfde88c0ee08572f68ca5de4
#
_cell.length_a   1.000
_cell.length_b   1.000
_cell.length_c   1.000
_cell.angle_alpha   90.00
_cell.angle_beta   90.00
_cell.angle_gamma   90.00
#
_symmetry.space_group_name_H-M   'P 1'
#
loop_
_entity.id
_entity.type
_entity.pdbx_description
1 polymer ?
#
loop_
_entity_poly.entity_id
_entity_poly.type
_entity_poly.pdbx_seq_one_letter_code
_entity_poly.pdbx_strand_id
1 'polypeptide(L)'
;MTTALSRLATGLKYSSILAKSVVLKNWNEAASRHYLLENLGSIPGVSAKAAQFLAMKLGAGDGQNPLHLEPLPLPWIKSHIEAACPRLHAELVEISEKAQVASLGQVHEGRLRSGATVAIKIQYPDLQKNLEEQLDLLRQVSKTGPPKKFQFEVEAILDYCGQSLLREIDYRGEAQRQMEATRLLPQNKPIIIAHVYPEYSCTTILTQSFEASSPIARIRPWWPDAARRECARILLDYFLHALFVARSVHTDPHPGNLGFRHARSADRIWNHELVLYDFGSTMSFEPHQVEILWHLIHAYQNQLDIVPFDALVALGFDAQKLLRLSQRLPCLLERLLEPFCQDRAFDVRHWDLKEHFERVLGEDRWWFRSAVPPWFLLLLRAMQGLIHALSELQVPVSIKSSLMALKLPAPTGPTPQVLSQLQSGHRASTGAMAKKLLVVIQNQKGNELVRIELPSRAVDKLEEHLPNDTLGRMQERKLDLATLKRRIQQSGYAPQILFEMQSDEKRYQVWLQ
;
A
#
# COMPACT_ATOMS: atom_id res chain seq x y z
N MET A 1 33.98 -1.52 -19.90
CA MET A 1 33.38 -2.68 -20.62
C MET A 1 32.65 -3.66 -19.69
N THR A 2 33.07 -3.86 -18.46
CA THR A 2 32.43 -4.75 -17.47
C THR A 2 30.97 -4.35 -17.10
N THR A 3 30.67 -3.06 -17.03
CA THR A 3 29.31 -2.58 -16.65
C THR A 3 28.24 -2.79 -17.74
N ALA A 4 28.58 -2.67 -19.01
CA ALA A 4 27.62 -2.87 -20.11
C ALA A 4 27.24 -4.35 -20.31
N LEU A 5 28.18 -5.25 -20.14
CA LEU A 5 27.96 -6.71 -20.20
C LEU A 5 27.13 -7.19 -19.00
N SER A 6 27.36 -6.64 -17.80
CA SER A 6 26.56 -6.93 -16.61
C SER A 6 25.11 -6.46 -16.78
N ARG A 7 24.88 -5.27 -17.33
CA ARG A 7 23.54 -4.74 -17.65
C ARG A 7 22.79 -5.61 -18.66
N LEU A 8 23.47 -6.03 -19.73
CA LEU A 8 22.90 -6.93 -20.73
C LEU A 8 22.51 -8.28 -20.13
N ALA A 9 23.39 -8.86 -19.31
CA ALA A 9 23.12 -10.13 -18.64
C ALA A 9 21.93 -10.04 -17.67
N THR A 10 21.83 -8.96 -16.89
CA THR A 10 20.72 -8.71 -15.98
C THR A 10 19.42 -8.46 -16.74
N GLY A 11 19.45 -7.65 -17.81
CA GLY A 11 18.28 -7.42 -18.67
C GLY A 11 17.77 -8.69 -19.35
N LEU A 12 18.66 -9.56 -19.83
CA LEU A 12 18.33 -10.86 -20.40
C LEU A 12 17.71 -11.79 -19.33
N LYS A 13 18.24 -11.76 -18.11
CA LYS A 13 17.68 -12.54 -16.98
C LYS A 13 16.26 -12.12 -16.67
N TYR A 14 15.96 -10.81 -16.56
CA TYR A 14 14.61 -10.31 -16.33
C TYR A 14 13.65 -10.65 -17.48
N SER A 15 14.08 -10.44 -18.71
CA SER A 15 13.27 -10.76 -19.89
C SER A 15 12.93 -12.24 -19.96
N SER A 16 13.88 -13.12 -19.63
CA SER A 16 13.71 -14.57 -19.55
C SER A 16 12.73 -14.97 -18.45
N ILE A 17 12.84 -14.39 -17.26
CA ILE A 17 11.95 -14.67 -16.13
C ILE A 17 10.51 -14.28 -16.50
N LEU A 18 10.30 -13.08 -17.06
CA LEU A 18 8.99 -12.60 -17.46
C LEU A 18 8.39 -13.42 -18.61
N ALA A 19 9.17 -13.71 -19.66
CA ALA A 19 8.72 -14.51 -20.78
C ALA A 19 8.27 -15.91 -20.34
N LYS A 20 9.07 -16.57 -19.49
CA LYS A 20 8.73 -17.90 -18.96
C LYS A 20 7.53 -17.87 -18.01
N SER A 21 7.40 -16.81 -17.21
CA SER A 21 6.21 -16.59 -16.37
C SER A 21 4.94 -16.46 -17.22
N VAL A 22 4.97 -15.71 -18.33
CA VAL A 22 3.84 -15.58 -19.26
C VAL A 22 3.48 -16.90 -19.91
N VAL A 23 4.46 -17.68 -20.34
CA VAL A 23 4.22 -19.02 -20.90
C VAL A 23 3.59 -19.93 -19.85
N LEU A 24 4.12 -19.97 -18.64
CA LEU A 24 3.57 -20.77 -17.55
C LEU A 24 2.15 -20.34 -17.16
N LYS A 25 1.82 -19.06 -17.23
CA LYS A 25 0.48 -18.55 -16.93
C LYS A 25 -0.61 -19.16 -17.82
N ASN A 26 -0.29 -19.43 -19.09
CA ASN A 26 -1.22 -20.07 -20.03
C ASN A 26 -1.51 -21.53 -19.68
N TRP A 27 -0.66 -22.18 -18.86
CA TRP A 27 -0.79 -23.58 -18.47
C TRP A 27 -1.25 -23.72 -17.01
N ASN A 28 -0.65 -22.96 -16.10
CA ASN A 28 -0.97 -22.99 -14.68
C ASN A 28 -0.61 -21.65 -14.02
N GLU A 29 -1.61 -20.93 -13.60
CA GLU A 29 -1.43 -19.60 -12.98
C GLU A 29 -0.65 -19.67 -11.65
N ALA A 30 -0.87 -20.71 -10.84
CA ALA A 30 -0.16 -20.89 -9.57
C ALA A 30 1.32 -21.20 -9.80
N ALA A 31 1.65 -22.05 -10.78
CA ALA A 31 3.03 -22.34 -11.16
C ALA A 31 3.76 -21.11 -11.73
N SER A 32 3.05 -20.28 -12.51
CA SER A 32 3.58 -19.01 -13.00
C SER A 32 3.93 -18.05 -11.87
N ARG A 33 3.02 -17.90 -10.90
CA ARG A 33 3.22 -17.04 -9.72
C ARG A 33 4.40 -17.52 -8.89
N HIS A 34 4.47 -18.80 -8.60
CA HIS A 34 5.56 -19.40 -7.83
C HIS A 34 6.92 -19.19 -8.52
N TYR A 35 7.00 -19.48 -9.81
CA TYR A 35 8.21 -19.25 -10.61
C TYR A 35 8.66 -17.79 -10.61
N LEU A 36 7.71 -16.85 -10.75
CA LEU A 36 8.01 -15.42 -10.75
C LEU A 36 8.56 -14.95 -9.40
N LEU A 37 7.90 -15.34 -8.30
CA LEU A 37 8.30 -14.96 -6.95
C LEU A 37 9.67 -15.54 -6.57
N GLU A 38 9.92 -16.79 -6.86
CA GLU A 38 11.19 -17.47 -6.59
C GLU A 38 12.35 -16.82 -7.33
N ASN A 39 12.19 -16.59 -8.64
CA ASN A 39 13.27 -16.03 -9.46
C ASN A 39 13.51 -14.53 -9.22
N LEU A 40 12.48 -13.73 -8.95
CA LEU A 40 12.67 -12.35 -8.55
C LEU A 40 13.27 -12.24 -7.14
N GLY A 41 12.85 -13.11 -6.22
CA GLY A 41 13.36 -13.16 -4.85
C GLY A 41 14.84 -13.55 -4.73
N SER A 42 15.39 -14.21 -5.76
CA SER A 42 16.82 -14.59 -5.80
C SER A 42 17.76 -13.47 -6.24
N ILE A 43 17.24 -12.31 -6.64
CA ILE A 43 18.03 -11.17 -7.10
C ILE A 43 17.97 -10.06 -6.05
N PRO A 44 19.10 -9.70 -5.38
CA PRO A 44 19.12 -8.66 -4.35
C PRO A 44 18.63 -7.31 -4.87
N GLY A 45 18.04 -6.50 -3.99
CA GLY A 45 17.59 -5.15 -4.31
C GLY A 45 16.13 -5.07 -4.75
N VAL A 46 15.85 -4.31 -5.82
CA VAL A 46 14.48 -4.03 -6.31
C VAL A 46 13.68 -5.29 -6.56
N SER A 47 14.30 -6.30 -7.15
CA SER A 47 13.63 -7.55 -7.54
C SER A 47 13.18 -8.35 -6.33
N ALA A 48 14.04 -8.47 -5.31
CA ALA A 48 13.68 -9.13 -4.05
C ALA A 48 12.54 -8.40 -3.34
N LYS A 49 12.56 -7.07 -3.32
CA LYS A 49 11.48 -6.26 -2.74
C LYS A 49 10.18 -6.36 -3.55
N ALA A 50 10.29 -6.35 -4.88
CA ALA A 50 9.14 -6.56 -5.77
C ALA A 50 8.54 -7.96 -5.58
N ALA A 51 9.36 -8.99 -5.39
CA ALA A 51 8.90 -10.34 -5.08
C ALA A 51 8.16 -10.39 -3.73
N GLN A 52 8.67 -9.77 -2.69
CA GLN A 52 7.99 -9.66 -1.39
C GLN A 52 6.64 -8.95 -1.53
N PHE A 53 6.59 -7.82 -2.24
CA PHE A 53 5.35 -7.07 -2.49
C PHE A 53 4.33 -7.90 -3.28
N LEU A 54 4.77 -8.59 -4.32
CA LEU A 54 3.92 -9.46 -5.14
C LEU A 54 3.42 -10.66 -4.33
N ALA A 55 4.25 -11.29 -3.50
CA ALA A 55 3.85 -12.39 -2.63
C ALA A 55 2.71 -11.98 -1.70
N MET A 56 2.81 -10.82 -1.07
CA MET A 56 1.74 -10.26 -0.23
C MET A 56 0.46 -9.99 -1.03
N LYS A 57 0.58 -9.35 -2.21
CA LYS A 57 -0.57 -9.00 -3.06
C LYS A 57 -1.31 -10.24 -3.61
N LEU A 58 -0.58 -11.32 -3.82
CA LEU A 58 -1.11 -12.58 -4.37
C LEU A 58 -1.62 -13.55 -3.30
N GLY A 59 -1.50 -13.19 -2.01
CA GLY A 59 -1.90 -14.08 -0.91
C GLY A 59 -1.02 -15.33 -0.79
N ALA A 60 0.19 -15.31 -1.38
CA ALA A 60 1.18 -16.38 -1.27
C ALA A 60 1.90 -16.32 0.09
N GLY A 61 1.17 -16.02 1.16
CA GLY A 61 1.70 -15.64 2.47
C GLY A 61 1.96 -16.78 3.45
N ASP A 62 1.94 -18.03 3.04
CA ASP A 62 2.21 -19.15 3.96
C ASP A 62 3.71 -19.39 4.13
N GLY A 63 4.36 -18.49 4.90
CA GLY A 63 5.66 -18.78 5.51
C GLY A 63 6.87 -18.92 4.58
N GLN A 64 6.69 -18.83 3.28
CA GLN A 64 7.80 -18.86 2.32
C GLN A 64 8.37 -17.45 2.18
N ASN A 65 9.52 -17.23 2.83
CA ASN A 65 10.34 -16.08 2.49
C ASN A 65 10.80 -16.25 1.03
N PRO A 66 10.36 -15.40 0.07
CA PRO A 66 10.76 -15.53 -1.33
C PRO A 66 12.24 -15.19 -1.56
N LEU A 67 12.97 -14.85 -0.49
CA LEU A 67 14.38 -14.50 -0.55
C LEU A 67 15.24 -15.77 -0.49
N HIS A 68 15.80 -16.14 -1.62
CA HIS A 68 16.81 -17.19 -1.76
C HIS A 68 18.20 -16.54 -1.92
N LEU A 69 18.57 -15.66 -0.97
CA LEU A 69 19.85 -14.98 -0.97
C LEU A 69 20.83 -15.71 -0.04
N GLU A 70 22.04 -15.95 -0.53
CA GLU A 70 23.11 -16.45 0.30
C GLU A 70 23.77 -15.31 1.09
N PRO A 71 24.07 -15.53 2.38
CA PRO A 71 24.76 -14.52 3.17
C PRO A 71 26.18 -14.28 2.65
N LEU A 72 26.64 -13.05 2.74
CA LEU A 72 28.03 -12.70 2.43
C LEU A 72 28.97 -13.35 3.45
N PRO A 73 30.19 -13.74 3.00
CA PRO A 73 31.15 -14.39 3.87
C PRO A 73 31.61 -13.48 5.03
N LEU A 74 31.79 -14.05 6.22
CA LEU A 74 32.23 -13.30 7.41
C LEU A 74 33.55 -12.50 7.22
N PRO A 75 34.56 -12.99 6.48
CA PRO A 75 35.75 -12.18 6.20
C PRO A 75 35.43 -10.87 5.46
N TRP A 76 34.51 -10.90 4.49
CA TRP A 76 34.06 -9.69 3.80
C TRP A 76 33.37 -8.73 4.76
N ILE A 77 32.49 -9.24 5.62
CA ILE A 77 31.77 -8.47 6.64
C ILE A 77 32.76 -7.73 7.55
N LYS A 78 33.78 -8.43 8.07
CA LYS A 78 34.79 -7.84 8.95
C LYS A 78 35.58 -6.74 8.24
N SER A 79 36.03 -6.97 7.01
CA SER A 79 36.73 -5.97 6.21
C SER A 79 35.83 -4.76 5.90
N HIS A 80 34.53 -4.99 5.65
CA HIS A 80 33.59 -3.89 5.40
C HIS A 80 33.35 -3.06 6.66
N ILE A 81 33.20 -3.69 7.84
CA ILE A 81 33.06 -2.98 9.12
C ILE A 81 34.32 -2.13 9.40
N GLU A 82 35.50 -2.69 9.21
CA GLU A 82 36.77 -1.99 9.41
C GLU A 82 36.86 -0.74 8.50
N ALA A 83 36.53 -0.87 7.23
CA ALA A 83 36.60 0.22 6.26
C ALA A 83 35.50 1.28 6.44
N ALA A 84 34.26 0.86 6.66
CA ALA A 84 33.10 1.75 6.68
C ALA A 84 32.79 2.35 8.05
N CYS A 85 33.08 1.64 9.14
CA CYS A 85 32.81 2.07 10.50
C CYS A 85 33.94 1.70 11.47
N PRO A 86 35.12 2.37 11.42
CA PRO A 86 36.28 2.05 12.25
C PRO A 86 36.00 2.07 13.76
N ARG A 87 35.07 2.93 14.22
CA ARG A 87 34.66 2.97 15.63
C ARG A 87 33.98 1.68 16.07
N LEU A 88 33.08 1.14 15.25
CA LEU A 88 32.46 -0.16 15.51
C LEU A 88 33.53 -1.26 15.52
N HIS A 89 34.43 -1.26 14.52
CA HIS A 89 35.51 -2.23 14.45
C HIS A 89 36.36 -2.28 15.73
N ALA A 90 36.71 -1.12 16.28
CA ALA A 90 37.50 -1.01 17.51
C ALA A 90 36.79 -1.54 18.74
N GLU A 91 35.46 -1.42 18.81
CA GLU A 91 34.65 -1.82 19.96
C GLU A 91 34.04 -3.22 19.83
N LEU A 92 34.06 -3.82 18.64
CA LEU A 92 33.47 -5.13 18.38
C LEU A 92 34.43 -6.24 18.82
N VAL A 93 34.00 -7.03 19.82
CA VAL A 93 34.78 -8.17 20.32
C VAL A 93 34.46 -9.44 19.56
N GLU A 94 33.19 -9.62 19.22
CA GLU A 94 32.70 -10.85 18.63
C GLU A 94 31.57 -10.53 17.63
N ILE A 95 31.51 -11.28 16.54
CA ILE A 95 30.42 -11.23 15.56
C ILE A 95 30.05 -12.65 15.16
N SER A 96 28.76 -12.96 15.17
CA SER A 96 28.21 -14.27 14.82
C SER A 96 28.43 -14.59 13.34
N GLU A 97 28.80 -15.84 13.04
CA GLU A 97 28.83 -16.34 11.65
C GLU A 97 27.42 -16.48 11.06
N LYS A 98 26.42 -16.74 11.92
CA LYS A 98 25.02 -16.84 11.48
C LYS A 98 24.50 -15.45 11.15
N ALA A 99 24.08 -15.27 9.90
CA ALA A 99 23.44 -14.06 9.43
C ALA A 99 21.94 -14.30 9.22
N GLN A 100 21.14 -13.30 9.55
CA GLN A 100 19.76 -13.21 9.08
C GLN A 100 19.75 -12.41 7.79
N VAL A 101 19.42 -13.07 6.68
CA VAL A 101 19.39 -12.46 5.34
C VAL A 101 18.12 -11.62 5.17
N ALA A 102 18.26 -10.41 4.62
CA ALA A 102 17.18 -9.50 4.24
C ALA A 102 17.31 -9.11 2.76
N SER A 103 16.32 -8.38 2.23
CA SER A 103 16.29 -7.99 0.81
C SER A 103 17.45 -7.09 0.39
N LEU A 104 17.96 -6.25 1.30
CA LEU A 104 18.97 -5.22 1.03
C LEU A 104 20.28 -5.41 1.81
N GLY A 105 20.36 -6.45 2.62
CA GLY A 105 21.52 -6.70 3.46
C GLY A 105 21.34 -7.91 4.34
N GLN A 106 22.18 -8.01 5.34
CA GLN A 106 22.12 -9.07 6.35
C GLN A 106 22.38 -8.51 7.74
N VAL A 107 21.86 -9.21 8.75
CA VAL A 107 21.98 -8.83 10.15
C VAL A 107 22.79 -9.88 10.89
N HIS A 108 23.81 -9.44 11.61
CA HIS A 108 24.62 -10.26 12.50
C HIS A 108 24.42 -9.87 13.95
N GLU A 109 24.44 -10.84 14.84
CA GLU A 109 24.60 -10.60 16.25
C GLU A 109 26.08 -10.33 16.55
N GLY A 110 26.37 -9.32 17.37
CA GLY A 110 27.71 -8.98 17.81
C GLY A 110 27.75 -8.64 19.30
N ARG A 111 28.95 -8.60 19.87
CA ARG A 111 29.19 -8.19 21.25
C ARG A 111 30.25 -7.09 21.29
N LEU A 112 29.91 -5.99 21.95
CA LEU A 112 30.81 -4.86 22.16
C LEU A 112 31.72 -5.09 23.39
N ARG A 113 32.80 -4.35 23.49
CA ARG A 113 33.71 -4.34 24.68
C ARG A 113 32.98 -3.99 25.96
N SER A 114 31.94 -3.17 25.90
CA SER A 114 31.05 -2.87 27.00
C SER A 114 30.27 -4.07 27.55
N GLY A 115 30.29 -5.21 26.85
CA GLY A 115 29.46 -6.38 27.11
C GLY A 115 28.08 -6.34 26.48
N ALA A 116 27.69 -5.23 25.86
CA ALA A 116 26.40 -5.10 25.21
C ALA A 116 26.30 -6.02 23.96
N THR A 117 25.19 -6.75 23.84
CA THR A 117 24.88 -7.51 22.64
C THR A 117 24.16 -6.60 21.65
N VAL A 118 24.62 -6.59 20.40
CA VAL A 118 24.12 -5.72 19.33
C VAL A 118 23.69 -6.52 18.12
N ALA A 119 22.72 -5.98 17.39
CA ALA A 119 22.37 -6.39 16.03
C ALA A 119 23.04 -5.41 15.06
N ILE A 120 23.82 -5.94 14.14
CA ILE A 120 24.57 -5.17 13.14
C ILE A 120 23.98 -5.47 11.78
N LYS A 121 23.22 -4.52 11.22
CA LYS A 121 22.62 -4.58 9.88
C LYS A 121 23.62 -4.03 8.90
N ILE A 122 23.98 -4.81 7.89
CA ILE A 122 25.02 -4.51 6.91
C ILE A 122 24.44 -4.64 5.50
N GLN A 123 24.59 -3.60 4.70
CA GLN A 123 24.12 -3.59 3.32
C GLN A 123 24.93 -4.50 2.40
N TYR A 124 24.25 -5.07 1.40
CA TYR A 124 24.96 -5.69 0.28
C TYR A 124 25.74 -4.66 -0.52
N PRO A 125 26.89 -5.05 -1.11
CA PRO A 125 27.73 -4.13 -1.89
C PRO A 125 26.97 -3.60 -3.11
N ASP A 126 27.33 -2.38 -3.53
CA ASP A 126 26.84 -1.72 -4.75
C ASP A 126 25.30 -1.55 -4.87
N LEU A 127 24.55 -1.67 -3.77
CA LEU A 127 23.08 -1.58 -3.80
C LEU A 127 22.59 -0.28 -4.42
N GLN A 128 23.15 0.85 -4.02
CA GLN A 128 22.70 2.16 -4.51
C GLN A 128 22.93 2.29 -6.02
N LYS A 129 24.07 1.85 -6.51
CA LYS A 129 24.41 1.89 -7.95
C LYS A 129 23.53 0.94 -8.75
N ASN A 130 23.28 -0.25 -8.21
CA ASN A 130 22.46 -1.26 -8.88
C ASN A 130 20.96 -0.93 -8.85
N LEU A 131 20.50 -0.14 -7.88
CA LEU A 131 19.09 0.22 -7.71
C LEU A 131 18.55 1.03 -8.90
N GLU A 132 19.24 2.10 -9.27
CA GLU A 132 18.85 2.94 -10.40
C GLU A 132 18.85 2.15 -11.71
N GLU A 133 19.87 1.33 -11.92
CA GLU A 133 19.98 0.47 -13.10
C GLU A 133 18.85 -0.57 -13.18
N GLN A 134 18.48 -1.18 -12.05
CA GLN A 134 17.38 -2.14 -11.99
C GLN A 134 16.02 -1.48 -12.21
N LEU A 135 15.79 -0.29 -11.66
CA LEU A 135 14.57 0.48 -11.87
C LEU A 135 14.39 0.88 -13.33
N ASP A 136 15.45 1.36 -13.97
CA ASP A 136 15.43 1.74 -15.38
C ASP A 136 15.16 0.54 -16.30
N LEU A 137 15.77 -0.61 -16.01
CA LEU A 137 15.47 -1.85 -16.73
C LEU A 137 14.01 -2.28 -16.59
N LEU A 138 13.47 -2.21 -15.38
CA LEU A 138 12.06 -2.54 -15.12
C LEU A 138 11.11 -1.56 -15.82
N ARG A 139 11.44 -0.25 -15.85
CA ARG A 139 10.69 0.76 -16.62
C ARG A 139 10.73 0.48 -18.13
N GLN A 140 11.86 0.09 -18.67
CA GLN A 140 11.99 -0.25 -20.09
C GLN A 140 11.16 -1.49 -20.45
N VAL A 141 11.21 -2.53 -19.62
CA VAL A 141 10.41 -3.75 -19.81
C VAL A 141 8.91 -3.47 -19.71
N SER A 142 8.50 -2.57 -18.82
CA SER A 142 7.08 -2.18 -18.69
C SER A 142 6.55 -1.46 -19.93
N LYS A 143 7.39 -0.72 -20.66
CA LYS A 143 7.02 -0.02 -21.90
C LYS A 143 6.84 -0.97 -23.10
N THR A 144 7.48 -2.13 -23.09
CA THR A 144 7.39 -3.15 -24.15
C THR A 144 6.32 -4.21 -23.90
N GLY A 145 5.63 -4.13 -22.74
CA GLY A 145 4.66 -5.12 -22.26
C GLY A 145 3.20 -4.81 -22.59
N PRO A 146 2.23 -5.44 -21.92
CA PRO A 146 0.82 -5.48 -22.30
C PRO A 146 0.12 -4.11 -22.37
N PRO A 147 -1.13 -4.04 -22.89
CA PRO A 147 -1.74 -2.81 -23.40
C PRO A 147 -1.75 -1.65 -22.42
N LYS A 148 -1.68 -0.42 -22.95
CA LYS A 148 -1.57 0.89 -22.24
C LYS A 148 -2.37 1.06 -20.94
N LYS A 149 -3.42 0.27 -20.74
CA LYS A 149 -4.27 0.27 -19.55
C LYS A 149 -3.56 -0.22 -18.27
N PHE A 150 -2.53 -1.07 -18.41
CA PHE A 150 -1.70 -1.59 -17.31
C PHE A 150 -0.41 -0.79 -17.09
N GLN A 151 0.02 0.02 -18.06
CA GLN A 151 1.28 0.76 -17.98
C GLN A 151 1.29 1.79 -16.84
N PHE A 152 0.19 2.52 -16.61
CA PHE A 152 0.10 3.50 -15.52
C PHE A 152 0.18 2.86 -14.12
N GLU A 153 -0.38 1.66 -13.94
CA GLU A 153 -0.26 0.95 -12.65
C GLU A 153 1.17 0.47 -12.40
N VAL A 154 1.84 0.00 -13.44
CA VAL A 154 3.21 -0.53 -13.33
C VAL A 154 4.21 0.59 -13.09
N GLU A 155 4.10 1.72 -13.78
CA GLU A 155 4.98 2.89 -13.56
C GLU A 155 4.80 3.47 -12.15
N ALA A 156 3.57 3.67 -11.69
CA ALA A 156 3.30 4.15 -10.34
C ALA A 156 3.82 3.18 -9.26
N ILE A 157 3.69 1.87 -9.49
CA ILE A 157 4.24 0.85 -8.59
C ILE A 157 5.76 0.86 -8.60
N LEU A 158 6.39 0.98 -9.77
CA LEU A 158 7.86 1.02 -9.89
C LEU A 158 8.45 2.29 -9.26
N ASP A 159 7.82 3.44 -9.47
CA ASP A 159 8.24 4.69 -8.84
C ASP A 159 8.09 4.63 -7.33
N TYR A 160 7.00 4.06 -6.85
CA TYR A 160 6.77 3.81 -5.43
C TYR A 160 7.82 2.85 -4.84
N CYS A 161 8.06 1.70 -5.49
CA CYS A 161 9.08 0.74 -5.06
C CYS A 161 10.46 1.38 -5.06
N GLY A 162 10.78 2.19 -6.08
CA GLY A 162 12.04 2.89 -6.17
C GLY A 162 12.26 3.88 -5.02
N GLN A 163 11.25 4.71 -4.72
CA GLN A 163 11.32 5.65 -3.61
C GLN A 163 11.40 4.94 -2.24
N SER A 164 10.64 3.87 -2.07
CA SER A 164 10.70 3.06 -0.84
C SER A 164 12.10 2.48 -0.65
N LEU A 165 12.70 1.93 -1.70
CA LEU A 165 14.03 1.33 -1.66
C LEU A 165 15.13 2.36 -1.41
N LEU A 166 15.05 3.55 -2.03
CA LEU A 166 15.98 4.64 -1.76
C LEU A 166 15.99 5.05 -0.27
N ARG A 167 14.84 5.01 0.38
CA ARG A 167 14.75 5.26 1.83
C ARG A 167 15.31 4.11 2.67
N GLU A 168 15.13 2.86 2.22
CA GLU A 168 15.59 1.66 2.93
C GLU A 168 17.11 1.45 2.83
N ILE A 169 17.77 1.96 1.78
CA ILE A 169 19.24 1.94 1.68
C ILE A 169 19.91 3.06 2.47
N ASP A 170 19.17 4.02 3.01
CA ASP A 170 19.70 5.07 3.87
C ASP A 170 19.64 4.65 5.34
N TYR A 171 20.66 3.94 5.82
CA TYR A 171 20.73 3.49 7.22
C TYR A 171 20.94 4.61 8.24
N ARG A 172 21.46 5.77 7.85
CA ARG A 172 21.46 6.96 8.71
C ARG A 172 20.05 7.51 8.89
N GLY A 173 19.30 7.61 7.79
CA GLY A 173 17.89 7.99 7.87
C GLY A 173 17.05 6.97 8.62
N GLU A 174 17.31 5.67 8.48
CA GLU A 174 16.66 4.62 9.27
C GLU A 174 16.95 4.80 10.76
N ALA A 175 18.20 5.02 11.14
CA ALA A 175 18.59 5.29 12.53
C ALA A 175 17.85 6.51 13.12
N GLN A 176 17.72 7.59 12.36
CA GLN A 176 17.01 8.79 12.80
C GLN A 176 15.51 8.52 13.01
N ARG A 177 14.86 7.84 12.06
CA ARG A 177 13.44 7.45 12.16
C ARG A 177 13.19 6.55 13.35
N GLN A 178 14.11 5.60 13.62
CA GLN A 178 14.01 4.70 14.77
C GLN A 178 14.13 5.44 16.11
N MET A 179 15.06 6.37 16.23
CA MET A 179 15.19 7.21 17.41
C MET A 179 13.98 8.13 17.59
N GLU A 180 13.43 8.68 16.52
CA GLU A 180 12.21 9.47 16.56
C GLU A 180 11.00 8.63 16.98
N ALA A 181 10.83 7.44 16.40
CA ALA A 181 9.78 6.50 16.79
C ALA A 181 9.86 6.16 18.29
N THR A 182 11.07 5.97 18.83
CA THR A 182 11.27 5.74 20.28
C THR A 182 10.78 6.90 21.12
N ARG A 183 11.01 8.16 20.69
CA ARG A 183 10.54 9.35 21.40
C ARG A 183 9.03 9.52 21.37
N LEU A 184 8.40 9.03 20.31
CA LEU A 184 6.94 9.11 20.07
C LEU A 184 6.17 7.96 20.72
N LEU A 185 6.86 6.97 21.33
CA LEU A 185 6.19 5.87 22.00
C LEU A 185 5.36 6.35 23.20
N PRO A 186 4.17 5.76 23.41
CA PRO A 186 3.39 6.04 24.61
C PRO A 186 4.15 5.54 25.84
N GLN A 187 4.24 6.39 26.87
CA GLN A 187 4.84 6.01 28.14
C GLN A 187 4.06 4.84 28.77
N ASN A 188 4.78 3.94 29.44
CA ASN A 188 4.23 2.78 30.13
C ASN A 188 3.49 1.75 29.26
N LYS A 189 3.76 1.71 27.95
CA LYS A 189 3.29 0.64 27.07
C LYS A 189 4.38 -0.42 26.88
N PRO A 190 4.00 -1.70 26.71
CA PRO A 190 4.94 -2.82 26.59
C PRO A 190 5.48 -2.90 25.15
N ILE A 191 6.14 -1.85 24.71
CA ILE A 191 6.68 -1.73 23.35
C ILE A 191 8.17 -1.42 23.46
N ILE A 192 8.97 -2.21 22.79
CA ILE A 192 10.42 -2.10 22.73
C ILE A 192 10.82 -1.78 21.30
N ILE A 193 11.51 -0.68 21.13
CA ILE A 193 12.25 -0.36 19.90
C ILE A 193 13.73 -0.53 20.23
N ALA A 194 14.47 -1.25 19.39
CA ALA A 194 15.89 -1.47 19.59
C ALA A 194 16.64 -0.14 19.68
N HIS A 195 17.51 -0.01 20.68
CA HIS A 195 18.30 1.21 20.87
C HIS A 195 19.35 1.33 19.77
N VAL A 196 19.38 2.45 19.07
CA VAL A 196 20.38 2.73 18.03
C VAL A 196 21.67 3.25 18.66
N TYR A 197 22.81 2.77 18.18
CA TYR A 197 24.14 3.28 18.49
C TYR A 197 24.66 4.13 17.32
N PRO A 198 24.38 5.45 17.28
CA PRO A 198 24.75 6.29 16.14
C PRO A 198 26.25 6.35 15.90
N GLU A 199 27.05 6.29 16.97
CA GLU A 199 28.51 6.28 16.95
C GLU A 199 29.10 5.03 16.29
N TYR A 200 28.34 3.92 16.27
CA TYR A 200 28.69 2.64 15.63
C TYR A 200 27.89 2.38 14.36
N SER A 201 27.30 3.42 13.80
CA SER A 201 26.48 3.35 12.57
C SER A 201 27.01 4.29 11.50
N CYS A 202 26.79 3.93 10.24
CA CYS A 202 27.16 4.75 9.08
C CYS A 202 26.12 4.57 7.94
N THR A 203 26.41 5.01 6.73
CA THR A 203 25.48 4.90 5.59
C THR A 203 25.14 3.45 5.22
N THR A 204 26.07 2.51 5.41
CA THR A 204 25.94 1.10 5.01
C THR A 204 25.86 0.13 6.19
N ILE A 205 25.98 0.63 7.43
CA ILE A 205 25.95 -0.17 8.65
C ILE A 205 25.03 0.52 9.68
N LEU A 206 24.04 -0.22 10.19
CA LEU A 206 23.21 0.19 11.32
C LEU A 206 23.46 -0.75 12.50
N THR A 207 23.92 -0.19 13.62
CA THR A 207 24.14 -0.91 14.88
C THR A 207 23.07 -0.53 15.88
N GLN A 208 22.41 -1.53 16.43
CA GLN A 208 21.34 -1.36 17.43
C GLN A 208 21.41 -2.45 18.50
N SER A 209 20.71 -2.25 19.63
CA SER A 209 20.65 -3.29 20.68
C SER A 209 20.03 -4.57 20.10
N PHE A 210 20.55 -5.72 20.53
CA PHE A 210 19.97 -7.01 20.17
C PHE A 210 18.78 -7.31 21.09
N GLU A 211 17.58 -7.32 20.51
CA GLU A 211 16.34 -7.56 21.25
C GLU A 211 15.75 -8.92 20.84
N ALA A 212 16.09 -9.95 21.63
CA ALA A 212 15.54 -11.29 21.38
C ALA A 212 14.01 -11.30 21.52
N SER A 213 13.32 -11.86 20.54
CA SER A 213 11.88 -12.10 20.58
C SER A 213 11.47 -13.33 19.76
N SER A 214 10.22 -13.72 19.87
CA SER A 214 9.60 -14.76 19.07
C SER A 214 8.83 -14.12 17.90
N PRO A 215 9.09 -14.51 16.65
CA PRO A 215 8.28 -14.07 15.51
C PRO A 215 6.84 -14.59 15.65
N ILE A 216 5.88 -13.86 15.06
CA ILE A 216 4.45 -14.18 15.19
C ILE A 216 4.15 -15.64 14.78
N ALA A 217 4.75 -16.13 13.71
CA ALA A 217 4.56 -17.49 13.23
C ALA A 217 4.91 -18.58 14.27
N ARG A 218 5.82 -18.28 15.20
CA ARG A 218 6.19 -19.18 16.31
C ARG A 218 5.30 -19.03 17.54
N ILE A 219 4.54 -17.94 17.66
CA ILE A 219 3.67 -17.68 18.81
C ILE A 219 2.41 -18.55 18.73
N ARG A 220 1.79 -18.62 17.56
CA ARG A 220 0.51 -19.31 17.33
C ARG A 220 0.46 -20.74 17.86
N PRO A 221 1.42 -21.65 17.58
CA PRO A 221 1.35 -23.04 18.01
C PRO A 221 1.65 -23.26 19.50
N TRP A 222 2.34 -22.32 20.14
CA TRP A 222 2.95 -22.57 21.46
C TRP A 222 2.38 -21.69 22.60
N TRP A 223 1.76 -20.56 22.26
CA TRP A 223 1.27 -19.63 23.25
C TRP A 223 -0.24 -19.78 23.46
N PRO A 224 -0.71 -19.73 24.74
CA PRO A 224 -2.13 -19.83 25.04
C PRO A 224 -2.92 -18.64 24.49
N ASP A 225 -4.22 -18.81 24.30
CA ASP A 225 -5.14 -17.79 23.75
C ASP A 225 -5.09 -16.47 24.50
N ALA A 226 -4.95 -16.51 25.82
CA ALA A 226 -4.84 -15.30 26.64
C ALA A 226 -3.59 -14.48 26.29
N ALA A 227 -2.45 -15.14 26.10
CA ALA A 227 -1.20 -14.49 25.70
C ALA A 227 -1.31 -13.91 24.27
N ARG A 228 -1.91 -14.65 23.33
CA ARG A 228 -2.13 -14.19 21.96
C ARG A 228 -3.08 -12.98 21.91
N ARG A 229 -4.13 -12.97 22.74
CA ARG A 229 -5.03 -11.80 22.88
C ARG A 229 -4.31 -10.57 23.43
N GLU A 230 -3.43 -10.75 24.41
CA GLU A 230 -2.62 -9.65 24.93
C GLU A 230 -1.68 -9.10 23.85
N CYS A 231 -0.96 -9.97 23.12
CA CYS A 231 -0.10 -9.58 22.00
C CYS A 231 -0.88 -8.83 20.91
N ALA A 232 -2.03 -9.34 20.52
CA ALA A 232 -2.88 -8.71 19.51
C ALA A 232 -3.35 -7.31 19.94
N ARG A 233 -3.71 -7.15 21.23
CA ARG A 233 -4.08 -5.85 21.78
C ARG A 233 -2.89 -4.88 21.81
N ILE A 234 -1.70 -5.33 22.24
CA ILE A 234 -0.51 -4.48 22.24
C ILE A 234 -0.18 -3.98 20.84
N LEU A 235 -0.21 -4.87 19.84
CA LEU A 235 0.05 -4.53 18.45
C LEU A 235 -0.98 -3.53 17.90
N LEU A 236 -2.25 -3.76 18.17
CA LEU A 236 -3.34 -2.87 17.77
C LEU A 236 -3.22 -1.49 18.44
N ASP A 237 -2.99 -1.45 19.76
CA ASP A 237 -2.80 -0.22 20.51
C ASP A 237 -1.61 0.58 19.97
N TYR A 238 -0.49 -0.10 19.66
CA TYR A 238 0.66 0.53 19.01
C TYR A 238 0.30 1.15 17.66
N PHE A 239 -0.34 0.39 16.79
CA PHE A 239 -0.71 0.88 15.46
C PHE A 239 -1.65 2.09 15.50
N LEU A 240 -2.68 2.02 16.34
CA LEU A 240 -3.63 3.13 16.50
C LEU A 240 -2.95 4.38 17.10
N HIS A 241 -2.06 4.19 18.07
CA HIS A 241 -1.26 5.30 18.63
C HIS A 241 -0.33 5.88 17.56
N ALA A 242 0.38 5.05 16.80
CA ALA A 242 1.26 5.47 15.72
C ALA A 242 0.51 6.28 14.65
N LEU A 243 -0.72 5.90 14.31
CA LEU A 243 -1.53 6.59 13.31
C LEU A 243 -2.15 7.88 13.86
N PHE A 244 -2.87 7.81 14.98
CA PHE A 244 -3.71 8.92 15.44
C PHE A 244 -3.02 9.90 16.37
N VAL A 245 -1.96 9.48 17.07
CA VAL A 245 -1.24 10.33 18.04
C VAL A 245 0.12 10.73 17.50
N ALA A 246 0.97 9.76 17.18
CA ALA A 246 2.31 10.01 16.66
C ALA A 246 2.30 10.46 15.19
N ARG A 247 1.26 10.14 14.43
CA ARG A 247 1.12 10.42 13.00
C ARG A 247 2.30 9.90 12.18
N SER A 248 2.89 8.81 12.63
CA SER A 248 4.03 8.16 12.01
C SER A 248 3.85 6.65 12.10
N VAL A 249 3.64 6.00 10.96
CA VAL A 249 3.30 4.58 10.88
C VAL A 249 4.39 3.84 10.11
N HIS A 250 4.73 2.67 10.60
CA HIS A 250 5.57 1.72 9.88
C HIS A 250 4.80 1.14 8.68
N THR A 251 5.30 1.33 7.48
CA THR A 251 4.60 0.96 6.23
C THR A 251 5.13 -0.32 5.59
N ASP A 252 6.10 -1.00 6.20
CA ASP A 252 6.54 -2.33 5.76
C ASP A 252 5.99 -3.42 6.67
N PRO A 253 4.89 -4.08 6.28
CA PRO A 253 4.16 -5.04 7.10
C PRO A 253 4.83 -6.42 7.20
N HIS A 254 6.13 -6.53 6.89
CA HIS A 254 6.80 -7.82 6.90
C HIS A 254 6.85 -8.42 8.32
N PRO A 255 6.44 -9.69 8.51
CA PRO A 255 6.42 -10.32 9.85
C PRO A 255 7.78 -10.38 10.55
N GLY A 256 8.88 -10.28 9.80
CA GLY A 256 10.25 -10.22 10.33
C GLY A 256 10.60 -8.89 11.02
N ASN A 257 9.78 -7.85 10.85
CA ASN A 257 10.04 -6.53 11.43
C ASN A 257 9.48 -6.37 12.84
N LEU A 258 8.80 -7.40 13.37
CA LEU A 258 8.25 -7.39 14.72
C LEU A 258 8.24 -8.79 15.35
N GLY A 259 8.23 -8.82 16.66
CA GLY A 259 8.11 -10.04 17.45
C GLY A 259 7.58 -9.75 18.84
N PHE A 260 7.33 -10.81 19.61
CA PHE A 260 6.88 -10.70 20.98
C PHE A 260 7.80 -11.48 21.92
N ARG A 261 7.89 -11.03 23.15
CA ARG A 261 8.58 -11.75 24.23
C ARG A 261 7.82 -11.64 25.55
N HIS A 262 8.14 -12.49 26.50
CA HIS A 262 7.68 -12.30 27.88
C HIS A 262 8.31 -11.05 28.47
N ALA A 263 7.53 -10.28 29.23
CA ALA A 263 8.04 -9.10 29.92
C ALA A 263 9.16 -9.47 30.90
N ARG A 264 10.24 -8.68 30.89
CA ARG A 264 11.44 -8.97 31.71
C ARG A 264 11.30 -8.58 33.18
N SER A 265 10.27 -7.80 33.56
CA SER A 265 10.08 -7.31 34.93
C SER A 265 8.76 -7.83 35.51
N ALA A 266 8.82 -8.32 36.77
CA ALA A 266 7.68 -8.82 37.51
C ALA A 266 6.68 -7.73 37.95
N ASP A 267 7.07 -6.46 37.96
CA ASP A 267 6.25 -5.34 38.42
C ASP A 267 5.38 -4.72 37.33
N ARG A 268 5.27 -5.38 36.17
CA ARG A 268 4.55 -4.83 35.00
C ARG A 268 3.12 -5.32 34.95
N ILE A 269 2.23 -4.41 34.56
CA ILE A 269 0.81 -4.67 34.22
C ILE A 269 0.67 -5.64 33.03
N TRP A 270 1.74 -5.79 32.22
CA TRP A 270 1.78 -6.58 30.99
C TRP A 270 2.70 -7.79 31.15
N ASN A 271 2.24 -8.95 30.68
CA ASN A 271 3.03 -10.19 30.66
C ASN A 271 3.92 -10.31 29.42
N HIS A 272 3.60 -9.57 28.37
CA HIS A 272 4.27 -9.63 27.07
C HIS A 272 4.67 -8.24 26.58
N GLU A 273 5.70 -8.19 25.74
CA GLU A 273 6.23 -6.99 25.10
C GLU A 273 6.27 -7.18 23.59
N LEU A 274 5.86 -6.15 22.85
CA LEU A 274 6.07 -6.04 21.40
C LEU A 274 7.47 -5.50 21.14
N VAL A 275 8.24 -6.17 20.29
CA VAL A 275 9.57 -5.74 19.85
C VAL A 275 9.51 -5.35 18.38
N LEU A 276 10.05 -4.18 18.04
CA LEU A 276 10.10 -3.64 16.69
C LEU A 276 11.56 -3.44 16.27
N TYR A 277 11.90 -3.89 15.05
CA TYR A 277 13.29 -4.00 14.61
C TYR A 277 13.70 -3.07 13.49
N ASP A 278 12.82 -2.79 12.53
CA ASP A 278 13.13 -2.10 11.28
C ASP A 278 12.30 -0.82 11.17
N PHE A 279 12.96 0.28 10.81
CA PHE A 279 12.33 1.59 10.59
C PHE A 279 12.72 2.20 9.23
N GLY A 280 13.21 1.38 8.31
CA GLY A 280 13.54 1.77 6.94
C GLY A 280 12.35 2.34 6.19
N SER A 281 11.15 1.81 6.45
CA SER A 281 9.92 2.20 5.78
C SER A 281 8.90 2.76 6.76
N THR A 282 9.08 4.00 7.19
CA THR A 282 8.10 4.74 7.98
C THR A 282 7.52 5.90 7.17
N MET A 283 6.28 6.26 7.44
CA MET A 283 5.59 7.39 6.83
C MET A 283 4.96 8.28 7.89
N SER A 284 5.22 9.58 7.78
CA SER A 284 4.53 10.60 8.56
C SER A 284 3.31 11.11 7.80
N PHE A 285 2.23 11.34 8.54
CA PHE A 285 0.97 11.87 8.02
C PHE A 285 0.80 13.33 8.41
N GLU A 286 0.24 14.11 7.49
CA GLU A 286 -0.14 15.47 7.78
C GLU A 286 -1.30 15.52 8.81
N PRO A 287 -1.31 16.50 9.71
CA PRO A 287 -2.35 16.59 10.75
C PRO A 287 -3.77 16.50 10.21
N HIS A 288 -4.06 17.20 9.11
CA HIS A 288 -5.39 17.22 8.49
C HIS A 288 -5.82 15.85 7.96
N GLN A 289 -4.87 15.01 7.46
CA GLN A 289 -5.18 13.67 6.97
C GLN A 289 -5.69 12.77 8.10
N VAL A 290 -5.01 12.81 9.25
CA VAL A 290 -5.37 12.03 10.42
C VAL A 290 -6.68 12.55 11.04
N GLU A 291 -6.88 13.86 11.07
CA GLU A 291 -8.11 14.49 11.56
C GLU A 291 -9.33 14.08 10.73
N ILE A 292 -9.24 14.07 9.40
CA ILE A 292 -10.34 13.64 8.53
C ILE A 292 -10.61 12.14 8.68
N LEU A 293 -9.56 11.31 8.78
CA LEU A 293 -9.73 9.87 9.06
C LEU A 293 -10.46 9.64 10.38
N TRP A 294 -10.06 10.37 11.42
CA TRP A 294 -10.74 10.33 12.72
C TRP A 294 -12.18 10.82 12.63
N HIS A 295 -12.43 11.92 11.90
CA HIS A 295 -13.78 12.43 11.69
C HIS A 295 -14.69 11.41 11.02
N LEU A 296 -14.19 10.73 9.97
CA LEU A 296 -14.92 9.65 9.32
C LEU A 296 -15.32 8.54 10.31
N ILE A 297 -14.35 8.01 11.06
CA ILE A 297 -14.58 6.96 12.03
C ILE A 297 -15.58 7.43 13.10
N HIS A 298 -15.37 8.62 13.66
CA HIS A 298 -16.22 9.20 14.69
C HIS A 298 -17.66 9.41 14.21
N ALA A 299 -17.83 9.88 12.97
CA ALA A 299 -19.17 10.06 12.39
C ALA A 299 -19.90 8.73 12.25
N TYR A 300 -19.23 7.68 11.73
CA TYR A 300 -19.84 6.35 11.63
C TYR A 300 -20.13 5.71 12.99
N GLN A 301 -19.23 5.88 13.98
CA GLN A 301 -19.45 5.39 15.36
C GLN A 301 -20.69 6.00 16.04
N ASN A 302 -20.93 7.28 15.77
CA ASN A 302 -22.00 8.07 16.43
C ASN A 302 -23.19 8.32 15.52
N GLN A 303 -23.25 7.70 14.34
CA GLN A 303 -24.32 7.84 13.35
C GLN A 303 -24.58 9.32 12.98
N LEU A 304 -23.49 10.11 12.90
CA LEU A 304 -23.55 11.50 12.49
C LEU A 304 -23.65 11.61 10.97
N ASP A 305 -24.29 12.66 10.51
CA ASP A 305 -24.43 12.92 9.08
C ASP A 305 -23.09 13.33 8.47
N ILE A 306 -22.58 12.54 7.56
CA ILE A 306 -21.34 12.78 6.83
C ILE A 306 -21.50 12.33 5.39
N VAL A 307 -20.99 13.13 4.45
CA VAL A 307 -20.95 12.79 3.03
C VAL A 307 -19.63 12.06 2.71
N PRO A 308 -19.64 10.74 2.48
CA PRO A 308 -18.43 9.96 2.24
C PRO A 308 -17.57 10.49 1.09
N PHE A 309 -18.21 10.98 0.03
CA PHE A 309 -17.54 11.59 -1.10
C PHE A 309 -16.67 12.78 -0.68
N ASP A 310 -17.25 13.71 0.09
CA ASP A 310 -16.58 14.94 0.52
C ASP A 310 -15.39 14.62 1.45
N ALA A 311 -15.57 13.67 2.35
CA ALA A 311 -14.50 13.21 3.24
C ALA A 311 -13.33 12.58 2.45
N LEU A 312 -13.60 11.74 1.45
CA LEU A 312 -12.56 11.14 0.63
C LEU A 312 -11.84 12.19 -0.23
N VAL A 313 -12.58 13.15 -0.80
CA VAL A 313 -11.94 14.25 -1.55
C VAL A 313 -11.08 15.12 -0.64
N ALA A 314 -11.50 15.39 0.59
CA ALA A 314 -10.70 16.09 1.59
C ALA A 314 -9.43 15.31 1.99
N LEU A 315 -9.45 13.98 1.89
CA LEU A 315 -8.27 13.11 2.01
C LEU A 315 -7.37 13.12 0.74
N GLY A 316 -7.74 13.87 -0.29
CA GLY A 316 -6.96 14.00 -1.53
C GLY A 316 -7.31 12.98 -2.62
N PHE A 317 -8.43 12.28 -2.50
CA PHE A 317 -8.92 11.45 -3.59
C PHE A 317 -9.36 12.32 -4.77
N ASP A 318 -9.14 11.84 -5.99
CA ASP A 318 -9.55 12.52 -7.23
C ASP A 318 -11.08 12.59 -7.32
N ALA A 319 -11.62 13.81 -7.16
CA ALA A 319 -13.06 14.05 -7.13
C ALA A 319 -13.77 13.63 -8.44
N GLN A 320 -13.12 13.82 -9.60
CA GLN A 320 -13.75 13.49 -10.90
C GLN A 320 -13.89 11.97 -11.07
N LYS A 321 -12.89 11.21 -10.62
CA LYS A 321 -12.92 9.75 -10.67
C LYS A 321 -13.91 9.18 -9.66
N LEU A 322 -13.98 9.77 -8.45
CA LEU A 322 -14.91 9.34 -7.42
C LEU A 322 -16.36 9.68 -7.72
N LEU A 323 -16.64 10.72 -8.50
CA LEU A 323 -18.01 11.21 -8.73
C LEU A 323 -18.94 10.11 -9.25
N ARG A 324 -18.43 9.22 -10.10
CA ARG A 324 -19.17 8.06 -10.64
C ARG A 324 -19.55 7.03 -9.57
N LEU A 325 -18.80 7.02 -8.47
CA LEU A 325 -18.96 6.05 -7.39
C LEU A 325 -19.69 6.64 -6.18
N SER A 326 -20.04 7.94 -6.23
CA SER A 326 -20.56 8.70 -5.08
C SER A 326 -21.70 8.00 -4.34
N GLN A 327 -22.64 7.37 -5.05
CA GLN A 327 -23.76 6.63 -4.48
C GLN A 327 -23.36 5.29 -3.84
N ARG A 328 -22.21 4.73 -4.20
CA ARG A 328 -21.71 3.45 -3.67
C ARG A 328 -20.75 3.62 -2.50
N LEU A 329 -20.18 4.83 -2.34
CA LEU A 329 -19.21 5.13 -1.29
C LEU A 329 -19.74 4.88 0.12
N PRO A 330 -21.00 5.21 0.47
CA PRO A 330 -21.54 4.92 1.80
C PRO A 330 -21.43 3.43 2.16
N CYS A 331 -21.89 2.55 1.28
CA CYS A 331 -21.83 1.09 1.47
C CYS A 331 -20.38 0.56 1.60
N LEU A 332 -19.44 1.14 0.83
CA LEU A 332 -18.03 0.76 0.91
C LEU A 332 -17.41 1.18 2.24
N LEU A 333 -17.67 2.41 2.69
CA LEU A 333 -17.13 2.92 3.94
C LEU A 333 -17.76 2.27 5.16
N GLU A 334 -19.05 1.96 5.12
CA GLU A 334 -19.73 1.19 6.17
C GLU A 334 -19.01 -0.13 6.44
N ARG A 335 -18.68 -0.89 5.38
CA ARG A 335 -17.94 -2.15 5.52
C ARG A 335 -16.49 -1.95 5.93
N LEU A 336 -15.83 -0.92 5.39
CA LEU A 336 -14.45 -0.59 5.76
C LEU A 336 -14.33 -0.17 7.23
N LEU A 337 -15.30 0.57 7.73
CA LEU A 337 -15.28 1.13 9.09
C LEU A 337 -15.99 0.23 10.12
N GLU A 338 -16.63 -0.84 9.69
CA GLU A 338 -17.35 -1.77 10.56
C GLU A 338 -16.54 -2.18 11.82
N PRO A 339 -15.25 -2.59 11.72
CA PRO A 339 -14.50 -3.01 12.90
C PRO A 339 -14.28 -1.90 13.94
N PHE A 340 -14.30 -0.64 13.49
CA PHE A 340 -14.18 0.53 14.36
C PHE A 340 -15.49 0.91 15.07
N CYS A 341 -16.63 0.44 14.56
CA CYS A 341 -17.95 0.78 15.08
C CYS A 341 -18.50 -0.28 16.04
N GLN A 342 -18.04 -1.52 15.98
CA GLN A 342 -18.56 -2.62 16.79
C GLN A 342 -18.00 -2.60 18.21
N ASP A 343 -18.89 -2.78 19.22
CA ASP A 343 -18.48 -2.87 20.64
C ASP A 343 -17.89 -4.25 21.01
N ARG A 344 -18.23 -5.27 20.23
CA ARG A 344 -17.70 -6.64 20.42
C ARG A 344 -16.30 -6.79 19.79
N ALA A 345 -15.58 -7.79 20.25
CA ALA A 345 -14.33 -8.17 19.63
C ALA A 345 -14.57 -8.64 18.19
N PHE A 346 -13.74 -8.13 17.26
CA PHE A 346 -13.81 -8.37 15.83
C PHE A 346 -12.71 -9.34 15.40
N ASP A 347 -13.10 -10.38 14.66
CA ASP A 347 -12.15 -11.31 14.08
C ASP A 347 -11.82 -10.88 12.65
N VAL A 348 -10.62 -10.33 12.45
CA VAL A 348 -10.18 -9.80 11.15
C VAL A 348 -10.11 -10.86 10.04
N ARG A 349 -10.07 -12.15 10.38
CA ARG A 349 -10.08 -13.27 9.42
C ARG A 349 -11.42 -13.40 8.68
N HIS A 350 -12.49 -12.92 9.29
CA HIS A 350 -13.83 -12.92 8.73
C HIS A 350 -14.24 -11.57 8.12
N TRP A 351 -13.25 -10.67 7.94
CA TRP A 351 -13.50 -9.40 7.29
C TRP A 351 -13.39 -9.54 5.76
N ASP A 352 -14.51 -9.83 5.12
CA ASP A 352 -14.66 -10.04 3.68
C ASP A 352 -14.58 -8.73 2.86
N LEU A 353 -13.69 -7.82 3.27
CA LEU A 353 -13.56 -6.47 2.68
C LEU A 353 -13.28 -6.51 1.18
N LYS A 354 -12.41 -7.42 0.74
CA LYS A 354 -12.05 -7.57 -0.67
C LYS A 354 -13.25 -8.01 -1.51
N GLU A 355 -13.93 -9.04 -1.06
CA GLU A 355 -15.12 -9.62 -1.71
C GLU A 355 -16.27 -8.61 -1.75
N HIS A 356 -16.40 -7.81 -0.67
CA HIS A 356 -17.39 -6.75 -0.59
C HIS A 356 -17.08 -5.64 -1.62
N PHE A 357 -15.84 -5.16 -1.69
CA PHE A 357 -15.41 -4.16 -2.67
C PHE A 357 -15.60 -4.65 -4.11
N GLU A 358 -15.27 -5.91 -4.40
CA GLU A 358 -15.49 -6.51 -5.70
C GLU A 358 -16.97 -6.60 -6.08
N ARG A 359 -17.84 -6.92 -5.12
CA ARG A 359 -19.29 -6.99 -5.32
C ARG A 359 -19.91 -5.62 -5.55
N VAL A 360 -19.54 -4.62 -4.76
CA VAL A 360 -20.12 -3.27 -4.82
C VAL A 360 -19.62 -2.49 -6.03
N LEU A 361 -18.33 -2.58 -6.34
CA LEU A 361 -17.70 -1.79 -7.41
C LEU A 361 -17.71 -2.52 -8.76
N GLY A 362 -17.61 -3.86 -8.78
CA GLY A 362 -17.53 -4.62 -10.01
C GLY A 362 -16.43 -4.09 -10.95
N GLU A 363 -16.80 -3.78 -12.19
CA GLU A 363 -15.88 -3.23 -13.19
C GLU A 363 -15.39 -1.80 -12.86
N ASP A 364 -16.14 -1.06 -12.03
CA ASP A 364 -15.79 0.32 -11.65
C ASP A 364 -14.72 0.40 -10.53
N ARG A 365 -14.27 -0.75 -9.99
CA ARG A 365 -13.16 -0.80 -9.00
C ARG A 365 -11.90 -0.07 -9.46
N TRP A 366 -11.70 0.01 -10.78
CA TRP A 366 -10.60 0.75 -11.38
C TRP A 366 -10.66 2.25 -11.08
N TRP A 367 -11.87 2.84 -11.16
CA TRP A 367 -12.07 4.26 -10.87
C TRP A 367 -11.73 4.58 -9.42
N PHE A 368 -12.16 3.71 -8.49
CA PHE A 368 -11.80 3.86 -7.08
C PHE A 368 -10.29 3.79 -6.89
N ARG A 369 -9.61 2.76 -7.42
CA ARG A 369 -8.16 2.59 -7.31
C ARG A 369 -7.37 3.75 -7.89
N SER A 370 -7.79 4.28 -9.04
CA SER A 370 -7.11 5.40 -9.69
C SER A 370 -7.39 6.76 -9.04
N ALA A 371 -8.40 6.85 -8.17
CA ALA A 371 -8.72 8.05 -7.41
C ALA A 371 -7.89 8.17 -6.12
N VAL A 372 -7.31 7.07 -5.64
CA VAL A 372 -6.60 7.00 -4.35
C VAL A 372 -5.31 7.82 -4.39
N PRO A 373 -5.06 8.73 -3.43
CA PRO A 373 -3.79 9.45 -3.34
C PRO A 373 -2.65 8.51 -2.90
N PRO A 374 -1.40 8.75 -3.33
CA PRO A 374 -0.26 7.86 -3.06
C PRO A 374 -0.05 7.56 -1.56
N TRP A 375 -0.19 8.56 -0.70
CA TRP A 375 -0.02 8.38 0.75
C TRP A 375 -1.04 7.41 1.36
N PHE A 376 -2.27 7.40 0.84
CA PHE A 376 -3.33 6.51 1.34
C PHE A 376 -3.06 5.05 0.97
N LEU A 377 -2.40 4.79 -0.18
CA LEU A 377 -1.93 3.45 -0.54
C LEU A 377 -0.92 2.91 0.48
N LEU A 378 -0.07 3.79 1.04
CA LEU A 378 0.87 3.42 2.10
C LEU A 378 0.15 3.07 3.39
N LEU A 379 -0.87 3.86 3.77
CA LEU A 379 -1.71 3.55 4.91
C LEU A 379 -2.43 2.22 4.73
N LEU A 380 -3.00 1.96 3.55
CA LEU A 380 -3.64 0.67 3.24
C LEU A 380 -2.65 -0.49 3.35
N ARG A 381 -1.41 -0.30 2.91
CA ARG A 381 -0.34 -1.30 3.06
C ARG A 381 -0.02 -1.57 4.53
N ALA A 382 0.14 -0.53 5.34
CA ALA A 382 0.36 -0.66 6.78
C ALA A 382 -0.80 -1.37 7.48
N MET A 383 -2.05 -1.01 7.13
CA MET A 383 -3.25 -1.69 7.64
C MET A 383 -3.30 -3.16 7.22
N GLN A 384 -2.94 -3.48 5.98
CA GLN A 384 -2.88 -4.87 5.50
C GLN A 384 -1.88 -5.69 6.31
N GLY A 385 -0.73 -5.11 6.67
CA GLY A 385 0.24 -5.74 7.55
C GLY A 385 -0.29 -5.98 8.96
N LEU A 386 -0.98 -5.00 9.52
CA LEU A 386 -1.67 -5.17 10.81
C LEU A 386 -2.69 -6.30 10.77
N ILE A 387 -3.56 -6.31 9.74
CA ILE A 387 -4.58 -7.35 9.55
C ILE A 387 -3.93 -8.72 9.42
N HIS A 388 -2.85 -8.83 8.64
CA HIS A 388 -2.11 -10.09 8.51
C HIS A 388 -1.53 -10.55 9.84
N ALA A 389 -0.87 -9.68 10.59
CA ALA A 389 -0.30 -10.01 11.88
C ALA A 389 -1.37 -10.42 12.92
N LEU A 390 -2.50 -9.72 12.95
CA LEU A 390 -3.66 -10.10 13.80
C LEU A 390 -4.27 -11.43 13.36
N SER A 391 -4.35 -11.69 12.06
CA SER A 391 -4.84 -12.97 11.50
C SER A 391 -3.96 -14.13 11.92
N GLU A 392 -2.63 -13.95 11.91
CA GLU A 392 -1.67 -14.96 12.36
C GLU A 392 -1.80 -15.27 13.86
N LEU A 393 -2.13 -14.29 14.70
CA LEU A 393 -2.40 -14.48 16.13
C LEU A 393 -3.72 -15.24 16.38
N GLN A 394 -4.63 -15.31 15.40
CA GLN A 394 -5.90 -16.07 15.43
C GLN A 394 -6.80 -15.78 16.65
N VAL A 395 -6.87 -14.55 17.07
CA VAL A 395 -7.70 -14.10 18.18
C VAL A 395 -8.49 -12.84 17.77
N PRO A 396 -9.74 -12.69 18.22
CA PRO A 396 -10.49 -11.47 17.99
C PRO A 396 -9.94 -10.31 18.83
N VAL A 397 -10.07 -9.08 18.30
CA VAL A 397 -9.62 -7.84 18.94
C VAL A 397 -10.73 -6.81 18.99
N SER A 398 -10.76 -5.96 20.02
CA SER A 398 -11.74 -4.86 20.12
C SER A 398 -11.10 -3.56 19.60
N ILE A 399 -11.27 -3.30 18.29
CA ILE A 399 -10.67 -2.13 17.63
C ILE A 399 -11.30 -0.84 18.18
N LYS A 400 -12.61 -0.79 18.35
CA LYS A 400 -13.30 0.36 18.93
C LYS A 400 -12.79 0.68 20.33
N SER A 401 -12.64 -0.31 21.21
CA SER A 401 -12.14 -0.08 22.58
C SER A 401 -10.71 0.43 22.61
N SER A 402 -9.82 -0.13 21.77
CA SER A 402 -8.43 0.34 21.64
C SER A 402 -8.37 1.79 21.12
N LEU A 403 -9.22 2.14 20.16
CA LEU A 403 -9.30 3.50 19.63
C LEU A 403 -9.84 4.50 20.67
N MET A 404 -10.89 4.13 21.39
CA MET A 404 -11.46 4.97 22.46
C MET A 404 -10.48 5.20 23.63
N ALA A 405 -9.60 4.23 23.89
CA ALA A 405 -8.55 4.36 24.91
C ALA A 405 -7.52 5.45 24.59
N LEU A 406 -7.40 5.89 23.32
CA LEU A 406 -6.55 7.03 22.93
C LEU A 406 -7.10 8.38 23.39
N LYS A 407 -8.38 8.47 23.73
CA LYS A 407 -9.06 9.71 24.17
C LYS A 407 -8.86 10.86 23.18
N LEU A 408 -8.99 10.56 21.90
CA LEU A 408 -8.89 11.58 20.85
C LEU A 408 -10.00 12.64 21.04
N PRO A 409 -9.70 13.94 20.81
CA PRO A 409 -10.71 14.99 20.88
C PRO A 409 -11.78 14.76 19.81
N ALA A 410 -13.02 15.17 20.08
CA ALA A 410 -14.06 15.16 19.05
C ALA A 410 -13.62 16.06 17.88
N PRO A 411 -13.86 15.62 16.63
CA PRO A 411 -13.53 16.43 15.47
C PRO A 411 -14.29 17.76 15.47
N THR A 412 -13.63 18.88 15.19
CA THR A 412 -14.22 20.22 15.32
C THR A 412 -14.54 20.91 13.99
N GLY A 413 -14.08 20.35 12.87
CA GLY A 413 -14.23 20.97 11.56
C GLY A 413 -15.38 20.40 10.72
N PRO A 414 -16.12 21.24 9.96
CA PRO A 414 -17.03 20.74 8.93
C PRO A 414 -16.25 20.09 7.79
N THR A 415 -16.74 18.97 7.29
CA THR A 415 -16.23 18.39 6.04
C THR A 415 -16.54 19.33 4.87
N PRO A 416 -15.60 19.60 3.95
CA PRO A 416 -15.87 20.45 2.78
C PRO A 416 -17.05 19.90 1.97
N GLN A 417 -17.97 20.75 1.56
CA GLN A 417 -19.14 20.37 0.75
C GLN A 417 -18.80 20.35 -0.75
N VAL A 418 -17.90 19.44 -1.15
CA VAL A 418 -17.41 19.36 -2.54
C VAL A 418 -18.44 18.74 -3.46
N LEU A 419 -19.16 17.70 -2.99
CA LEU A 419 -20.16 17.01 -3.81
C LEU A 419 -21.30 17.95 -4.23
N SER A 420 -21.84 18.74 -3.29
CA SER A 420 -22.90 19.70 -3.58
C SER A 420 -22.42 20.80 -4.53
N GLN A 421 -21.17 21.24 -4.39
CA GLN A 421 -20.54 22.21 -5.31
C GLN A 421 -20.34 21.63 -6.70
N LEU A 422 -19.87 20.39 -6.83
CA LEU A 422 -19.75 19.73 -8.11
C LEU A 422 -21.11 19.45 -8.75
N GLN A 423 -22.11 19.07 -7.97
CA GLN A 423 -23.48 18.86 -8.46
C GLN A 423 -24.19 20.18 -8.80
N SER A 424 -23.95 21.26 -8.05
CA SER A 424 -24.46 22.61 -8.34
C SER A 424 -23.65 23.34 -9.39
N GLY A 425 -22.33 23.12 -9.44
CA GLY A 425 -21.42 23.66 -10.45
C GLY A 425 -21.69 23.10 -11.86
N HIS A 426 -22.36 21.95 -11.98
CA HIS A 426 -22.97 21.52 -13.23
C HIS A 426 -24.09 22.48 -13.71
N ARG A 427 -24.52 23.42 -12.88
CA ARG A 427 -25.43 24.53 -13.26
C ARG A 427 -24.74 25.86 -13.58
N ALA A 428 -23.46 26.03 -13.29
CA ALA A 428 -22.80 27.33 -13.37
C ALA A 428 -21.28 27.31 -13.61
N SER A 429 -20.74 26.41 -14.44
CA SER A 429 -19.38 26.61 -14.95
C SER A 429 -19.40 27.07 -16.38
N THR A 430 -19.30 28.38 -16.59
CA THR A 430 -18.62 29.02 -17.73
C THR A 430 -17.14 28.59 -17.73
N GLY A 431 -16.88 27.29 -17.78
CA GLY A 431 -15.54 26.70 -17.81
C GLY A 431 -15.31 26.01 -19.14
N ALA A 432 -14.09 25.94 -19.58
CA ALA A 432 -13.60 25.52 -20.89
C ALA A 432 -14.52 24.54 -21.65
N MET A 433 -14.88 24.92 -22.87
CA MET A 433 -15.65 24.09 -23.80
C MET A 433 -14.92 22.74 -24.06
N ALA A 434 -15.62 21.64 -23.98
CA ALA A 434 -15.08 20.33 -24.31
C ALA A 434 -14.52 20.33 -25.75
N LYS A 435 -13.42 19.67 -25.97
CA LYS A 435 -12.78 19.60 -27.29
C LYS A 435 -13.31 18.44 -28.12
N LYS A 436 -13.75 17.36 -27.48
CA LYS A 436 -14.11 16.09 -28.12
C LYS A 436 -15.43 15.54 -27.58
N LEU A 437 -16.21 14.93 -28.49
CA LEU A 437 -17.27 14.00 -28.17
C LEU A 437 -16.73 12.59 -28.33
N LEU A 438 -16.85 11.76 -27.31
CA LEU A 438 -16.43 10.38 -27.32
C LEU A 438 -17.64 9.46 -27.24
N VAL A 439 -17.69 8.49 -28.16
CA VAL A 439 -18.66 7.40 -28.18
C VAL A 439 -17.88 6.10 -28.06
N VAL A 440 -18.14 5.34 -27.01
CA VAL A 440 -17.48 4.04 -26.77
C VAL A 440 -18.54 2.96 -26.63
N ILE A 441 -18.36 1.89 -27.39
CA ILE A 441 -19.20 0.69 -27.34
C ILE A 441 -18.33 -0.47 -26.86
N GLN A 442 -18.75 -1.13 -25.80
CA GLN A 442 -18.06 -2.27 -25.20
C GLN A 442 -18.94 -3.52 -25.25
N ASN A 443 -18.33 -4.70 -25.32
CA ASN A 443 -19.05 -5.97 -25.12
C ASN A 443 -19.28 -6.26 -23.63
N GLN A 444 -20.00 -7.34 -23.29
CA GLN A 444 -20.26 -7.78 -21.91
C GLN A 444 -18.97 -8.02 -21.10
N LYS A 445 -17.86 -8.35 -21.76
CA LYS A 445 -16.55 -8.56 -21.12
C LYS A 445 -15.76 -7.27 -20.89
N GLY A 446 -16.36 -6.10 -21.23
CA GLY A 446 -15.70 -4.80 -21.08
C GLY A 446 -14.68 -4.48 -22.18
N ASN A 447 -14.55 -5.34 -23.21
CA ASN A 447 -13.68 -5.05 -24.35
C ASN A 447 -14.32 -4.00 -25.25
N GLU A 448 -13.52 -3.00 -25.62
CA GLU A 448 -13.92 -1.93 -26.51
C GLU A 448 -14.12 -2.49 -27.93
N LEU A 449 -15.33 -2.40 -28.44
CA LEU A 449 -15.68 -2.80 -29.81
C LEU A 449 -15.55 -1.65 -30.79
N VAL A 450 -15.97 -0.45 -30.36
CA VAL A 450 -15.97 0.77 -31.18
C VAL A 450 -15.58 1.94 -30.27
N ARG A 451 -14.70 2.79 -30.80
CA ARG A 451 -14.36 4.09 -30.21
C ARG A 451 -14.41 5.15 -31.33
N ILE A 452 -15.29 6.12 -31.14
CA ILE A 452 -15.44 7.25 -32.07
C ILE A 452 -15.07 8.53 -31.32
N GLU A 453 -14.14 9.29 -31.84
CA GLU A 453 -13.77 10.61 -31.36
C GLU A 453 -14.18 11.66 -32.40
N LEU A 454 -15.06 12.56 -32.01
CA LEU A 454 -15.58 13.63 -32.86
C LEU A 454 -15.34 14.99 -32.18
N PRO A 455 -15.36 16.11 -32.93
CA PRO A 455 -15.39 17.43 -32.31
C PRO A 455 -16.61 17.57 -31.39
N SER A 456 -16.47 18.31 -30.29
CA SER A 456 -17.53 18.44 -29.27
C SER A 456 -18.89 18.90 -29.86
N ARG A 457 -18.89 19.74 -30.89
CA ARG A 457 -20.09 20.19 -31.57
C ARG A 457 -20.79 19.10 -32.40
N ALA A 458 -20.18 17.93 -32.63
CA ALA A 458 -20.86 16.80 -33.22
C ALA A 458 -22.06 16.31 -32.39
N VAL A 459 -22.13 16.70 -31.13
CA VAL A 459 -23.29 16.50 -30.25
C VAL A 459 -24.59 17.08 -30.85
N ASP A 460 -24.52 18.18 -31.60
CA ASP A 460 -25.71 18.80 -32.21
C ASP A 460 -26.36 17.89 -33.23
N LYS A 461 -25.61 16.93 -33.78
CA LYS A 461 -26.02 15.91 -34.71
C LYS A 461 -25.79 14.50 -34.19
N LEU A 462 -25.99 14.31 -32.90
CA LEU A 462 -25.66 13.06 -32.19
C LEU A 462 -26.40 11.85 -32.81
N GLU A 463 -27.61 12.05 -33.32
CA GLU A 463 -28.41 11.04 -34.06
C GLU A 463 -27.73 10.50 -35.31
N GLU A 464 -26.90 11.32 -35.98
CA GLU A 464 -26.16 10.89 -37.17
C GLU A 464 -24.99 9.96 -36.84
N HIS A 465 -24.56 9.96 -35.56
CA HIS A 465 -23.37 9.26 -35.06
C HIS A 465 -23.71 8.04 -34.20
N LEU A 466 -24.96 7.81 -33.88
CA LEU A 466 -25.43 6.66 -33.09
C LEU A 466 -26.08 5.61 -34.00
N PRO A 467 -25.87 4.30 -33.73
CA PRO A 467 -26.59 3.24 -34.45
C PRO A 467 -28.11 3.35 -34.25
N ASN A 468 -28.88 2.96 -35.26
CA ASN A 468 -30.36 3.05 -35.22
C ASN A 468 -30.98 2.24 -34.09
N ASP A 469 -30.41 1.11 -33.72
CA ASP A 469 -30.85 0.30 -32.56
C ASP A 469 -30.66 1.04 -31.26
N THR A 470 -29.60 1.86 -31.14
CA THR A 470 -29.34 2.70 -29.99
C THR A 470 -30.35 3.82 -29.85
N LEU A 471 -30.72 4.46 -30.95
CA LEU A 471 -31.75 5.51 -30.99
C LEU A 471 -33.14 4.98 -30.59
N GLY A 472 -33.52 3.80 -31.08
CA GLY A 472 -34.77 3.15 -30.68
C GLY A 472 -34.84 2.86 -29.18
N ARG A 473 -33.75 2.34 -28.58
CA ARG A 473 -33.67 2.06 -27.14
C ARG A 473 -33.62 3.31 -26.26
N MET A 474 -33.05 4.42 -26.79
CA MET A 474 -33.12 5.72 -26.09
C MET A 474 -34.56 6.18 -25.92
N GLN A 475 -35.37 6.01 -26.99
CA GLN A 475 -36.79 6.34 -26.95
C GLN A 475 -37.58 5.45 -25.96
N GLU A 476 -37.31 4.14 -25.95
CA GLU A 476 -37.91 3.20 -24.98
C GLU A 476 -37.59 3.58 -23.54
N ARG A 477 -36.39 4.10 -23.24
CA ARG A 477 -35.95 4.54 -21.95
C ARG A 477 -36.29 6.01 -21.62
N LYS A 478 -37.13 6.65 -22.44
CA LYS A 478 -37.55 8.06 -22.29
C LYS A 478 -36.36 9.05 -22.24
N LEU A 479 -35.25 8.72 -22.88
CA LEU A 479 -34.11 9.63 -23.06
C LEU A 479 -34.39 10.52 -24.27
N ASP A 480 -34.85 11.75 -23.98
CA ASP A 480 -35.15 12.73 -25.04
C ASP A 480 -33.87 13.44 -25.51
N LEU A 481 -33.45 13.14 -26.74
CA LEU A 481 -32.27 13.75 -27.38
C LEU A 481 -32.39 15.27 -27.52
N ALA A 482 -33.60 15.79 -27.76
CA ALA A 482 -33.79 17.23 -27.87
C ALA A 482 -33.54 17.95 -26.56
N THR A 483 -34.02 17.40 -25.46
CA THR A 483 -33.77 17.91 -24.10
C THR A 483 -32.29 17.78 -23.73
N LEU A 484 -31.64 16.67 -24.12
CA LEU A 484 -30.20 16.46 -23.88
C LEU A 484 -29.37 17.51 -24.63
N LYS A 485 -29.61 17.72 -25.91
CA LYS A 485 -28.93 18.73 -26.73
C LYS A 485 -29.09 20.13 -26.18
N ARG A 486 -30.33 20.50 -25.81
CA ARG A 486 -30.62 21.81 -25.22
C ARG A 486 -29.84 22.04 -23.92
N ARG A 487 -29.75 21.02 -23.08
CA ARG A 487 -28.95 21.08 -21.84
C ARG A 487 -27.46 21.27 -22.13
N ILE A 488 -26.92 20.58 -23.14
CA ILE A 488 -25.51 20.69 -23.53
C ILE A 488 -25.20 22.08 -24.11
N GLN A 489 -26.05 22.61 -24.95
CA GLN A 489 -25.93 23.97 -25.49
C GLN A 489 -26.00 25.03 -24.38
N GLN A 490 -26.91 24.86 -23.42
CA GLN A 490 -27.00 25.73 -22.24
C GLN A 490 -25.78 25.67 -21.33
N SER A 491 -25.09 24.51 -21.27
CA SER A 491 -23.85 24.35 -20.52
C SER A 491 -22.61 24.84 -21.28
N GLY A 492 -22.75 25.43 -22.49
CA GLY A 492 -21.62 25.86 -23.30
C GLY A 492 -20.70 24.71 -23.74
N TYR A 493 -21.26 23.53 -23.95
CA TYR A 493 -20.50 22.30 -24.28
C TYR A 493 -19.46 21.92 -23.24
N ALA A 494 -19.73 22.16 -21.97
CA ALA A 494 -18.83 21.76 -20.89
C ALA A 494 -18.58 20.24 -20.86
N PRO A 495 -17.39 19.77 -20.45
CA PRO A 495 -17.10 18.35 -20.31
C PRO A 495 -18.12 17.67 -19.40
N GLN A 496 -18.83 16.64 -19.89
CA GLN A 496 -19.88 15.93 -19.18
C GLN A 496 -20.21 14.59 -19.83
N ILE A 497 -20.74 13.65 -19.02
CA ILE A 497 -21.34 12.42 -19.55
C ILE A 497 -22.73 12.77 -20.11
N LEU A 498 -22.98 12.36 -21.34
CA LEU A 498 -24.26 12.60 -21.99
C LEU A 498 -25.24 11.52 -21.62
N PHE A 499 -24.88 10.27 -21.83
CA PHE A 499 -25.63 9.11 -21.36
C PHE A 499 -24.78 7.85 -21.36
N GLU A 500 -25.27 6.87 -20.64
CA GLU A 500 -24.73 5.52 -20.57
C GLU A 500 -25.90 4.53 -20.69
N MET A 501 -25.78 3.56 -21.57
CA MET A 501 -26.79 2.53 -21.76
C MET A 501 -26.15 1.16 -21.81
N GLN A 502 -26.79 0.19 -21.16
CA GLN A 502 -26.41 -1.21 -21.22
C GLN A 502 -27.51 -2.00 -21.91
N SER A 503 -27.16 -2.79 -22.91
CA SER A 503 -28.00 -3.82 -23.53
C SER A 503 -27.49 -5.20 -23.13
N ASP A 504 -28.25 -6.26 -23.47
CA ASP A 504 -27.88 -7.64 -23.15
C ASP A 504 -26.50 -8.07 -23.66
N GLU A 505 -26.00 -7.41 -24.70
CA GLU A 505 -24.71 -7.74 -25.33
C GLU A 505 -23.68 -6.61 -25.31
N LYS A 506 -24.09 -5.35 -25.17
CA LYS A 506 -23.22 -4.18 -25.38
C LYS A 506 -23.51 -3.07 -24.37
N ARG A 507 -22.45 -2.33 -23.99
CA ARG A 507 -22.51 -1.11 -23.18
C ARG A 507 -22.12 0.08 -24.03
N TYR A 508 -22.95 1.11 -24.04
CA TYR A 508 -22.76 2.35 -24.77
C TYR A 508 -22.45 3.48 -23.80
N GLN A 509 -21.38 4.20 -24.03
CA GLN A 509 -20.99 5.36 -23.23
C GLN A 509 -20.73 6.54 -24.15
N VAL A 510 -21.35 7.68 -23.89
CA VAL A 510 -21.20 8.91 -24.66
C VAL A 510 -20.91 10.07 -23.72
N TRP A 511 -19.83 10.78 -23.97
CA TRP A 511 -19.43 11.93 -23.13
C TRP A 511 -18.68 13.01 -23.92
N LEU A 512 -18.73 14.23 -23.39
CA LEU A 512 -17.92 15.37 -23.80
C LEU A 512 -16.67 15.48 -22.93
N GLN A 513 -15.50 15.63 -23.57
CA GLN A 513 -14.20 15.76 -22.93
C GLN A 513 -13.39 16.91 -23.48
#